data_68cb3c62b191c3524bd1c27fba4dd85d
#
_entry.id   68cb3c62b191c3524bd1c27fba4dd85d
#
_cell.length_a   1.000
_cell.length_b   1.000
_cell.length_c   1.000
_cell.angle_alpha   90.00
_cell.angle_beta   90.00
_cell.angle_gamma   90.00
#
_symmetry.space_group_name_H-M   'P 1'
#
loop_
_entity.id
_entity.type
_entity.pdbx_description
1 polymer ?
#
loop_
_entity_poly.entity_id
_entity_poly.type
_entity_poly.pdbx_seq_one_letter_code
_entity_poly.pdbx_strand_id
1 'polypeptide(L)'
;MKAPHDDQQLLRAANQYWYRTQTIAAYIRALIKLDPQSLIILVSDHVPPLNEGIKSYKDFRYLDNIDDSTHMNRIVVVEDGKVVRHKTIHHYNVPSLIYDYLTNQRYCAQNNCALSSAERENKYRLLISRAVSPM
;
A
#
# COMPACT_ATOMS: atom_id res chain seq x y z
N MET A 1 5.11 17.75 -17.08
CA MET A 1 5.07 16.41 -17.69
C MET A 1 3.93 16.42 -18.72
N LYS A 2 4.16 16.10 -19.99
CA LYS A 2 3.04 15.93 -20.94
C LYS A 2 2.40 14.58 -20.67
N ALA A 3 1.11 14.55 -20.37
CA ALA A 3 0.37 13.30 -20.32
C ALA A 3 0.43 12.63 -21.69
N PRO A 4 0.58 11.31 -21.78
CA PRO A 4 0.64 10.60 -23.04
C PRO A 4 -0.67 10.64 -23.84
N HIS A 5 -1.75 11.19 -23.26
CA HIS A 5 -3.07 11.34 -23.86
C HIS A 5 -3.70 12.68 -23.46
N ASP A 6 -4.58 13.22 -24.30
CA ASP A 6 -5.38 14.42 -24.01
C ASP A 6 -6.49 14.21 -22.96
N ASP A 7 -6.35 13.20 -22.12
CA ASP A 7 -7.29 12.91 -21.02
C ASP A 7 -7.09 13.89 -19.87
N GLN A 8 -8.00 14.85 -19.78
CA GLN A 8 -8.00 15.89 -18.74
C GLN A 8 -8.18 15.29 -17.34
N GLN A 9 -8.90 14.19 -17.20
CA GLN A 9 -9.08 13.53 -15.91
C GLN A 9 -7.78 12.88 -15.44
N LEU A 10 -7.08 12.20 -16.32
CA LEU A 10 -5.78 11.64 -16.04
C LEU A 10 -4.77 12.72 -15.67
N LEU A 11 -4.74 13.81 -16.42
CA LEU A 11 -3.82 14.92 -16.13
C LEU A 11 -4.08 15.51 -14.73
N ARG A 12 -5.34 15.68 -14.35
CA ARG A 12 -5.73 16.13 -13.00
C ARG A 12 -5.32 15.13 -11.93
N ALA A 13 -5.57 13.84 -12.14
CA ALA A 13 -5.17 12.79 -11.22
C ALA A 13 -3.64 12.74 -11.05
N ALA A 14 -2.89 12.80 -12.16
CA ALA A 14 -1.43 12.81 -12.14
C ALA A 14 -0.86 14.02 -11.40
N ASN A 15 -1.42 15.20 -11.62
CA ASN A 15 -1.02 16.42 -10.92
C ASN A 15 -1.31 16.34 -9.42
N GLN A 16 -2.50 15.88 -9.02
CA GLN A 16 -2.84 15.68 -7.62
C GLN A 16 -1.90 14.67 -6.95
N TYR A 17 -1.60 13.58 -7.64
CA TYR A 17 -0.68 12.56 -7.16
C TYR A 17 0.72 13.12 -6.95
N TRP A 18 1.21 13.92 -7.90
CA TRP A 18 2.50 14.60 -7.81
C TRP A 18 2.59 15.47 -6.57
N TYR A 19 1.65 16.43 -6.41
CA TYR A 19 1.66 17.35 -5.27
C TYR A 19 1.55 16.62 -3.93
N ARG A 20 0.66 15.66 -3.82
CA ARG A 20 0.50 14.86 -2.59
C ARG A 20 1.77 14.08 -2.26
N THR A 21 2.39 13.46 -3.25
CA THR A 21 3.63 12.70 -3.05
C THR A 21 4.77 13.61 -2.59
N GLN A 22 4.91 14.80 -3.15
CA GLN A 22 5.91 15.78 -2.72
C GLN A 22 5.67 16.23 -1.26
N THR A 23 4.42 16.50 -0.91
CA THR A 23 4.04 16.92 0.45
C THR A 23 4.32 15.79 1.47
N ILE A 24 3.92 14.57 1.16
CA ILE A 24 4.18 13.38 2.01
C ILE A 24 5.70 13.18 2.17
N ALA A 25 6.46 13.25 1.08
CA ALA A 25 7.91 13.10 1.14
C ALA A 25 8.59 14.20 1.98
N ALA A 26 8.11 15.44 1.91
CA ALA A 26 8.60 16.52 2.74
C ALA A 26 8.28 16.28 4.22
N TYR A 27 7.06 15.84 4.52
CA TYR A 27 6.62 15.51 5.88
C TYR A 27 7.45 14.38 6.48
N ILE A 28 7.67 13.29 5.74
CA ILE A 28 8.51 12.17 6.18
C ILE A 28 9.94 12.62 6.46
N ARG A 29 10.53 13.44 5.58
CA ARG A 29 11.87 13.99 5.84
C ARG A 29 11.92 14.83 7.12
N ALA A 30 10.86 15.58 7.42
CA ALA A 30 10.76 16.34 8.66
C ALA A 30 10.65 15.41 9.88
N LEU A 31 9.82 14.37 9.81
CA LEU A 31 9.70 13.36 10.88
C LEU A 31 11.04 12.67 11.16
N ILE A 32 11.73 12.20 10.14
CA ILE A 32 13.05 11.55 10.30
C ILE A 32 14.08 12.47 10.98
N LYS A 33 13.99 13.80 10.74
CA LYS A 33 14.86 14.76 11.42
C LYS A 33 14.51 14.93 12.89
N LEU A 34 13.21 14.86 13.23
CA LEU A 34 12.75 15.00 14.63
C LEU A 34 13.00 13.73 15.43
N ASP A 35 12.73 12.60 14.84
CA ASP A 35 12.92 11.29 15.46
C ASP A 35 13.47 10.30 14.42
N PRO A 36 14.80 10.17 14.33
CA PRO A 36 15.44 9.26 13.38
C PRO A 36 15.11 7.78 13.61
N GLN A 37 14.67 7.40 14.81
CA GLN A 37 14.34 6.02 15.16
C GLN A 37 12.86 5.68 14.92
N SER A 38 12.07 6.62 14.42
CA SER A 38 10.67 6.36 14.08
C SER A 38 10.52 5.26 13.03
N LEU A 39 9.60 4.33 13.31
CA LEU A 39 9.07 3.44 12.29
C LEU A 39 7.96 4.17 11.52
N ILE A 40 8.15 4.40 10.23
CA ILE A 40 7.16 5.05 9.38
C ILE A 40 6.67 4.04 8.33
N ILE A 41 5.37 3.77 8.32
CA ILE A 41 4.75 2.86 7.34
C ILE A 41 3.72 3.65 6.55
N LEU A 42 3.94 3.74 5.25
CA LEU A 42 3.03 4.37 4.30
C LEU A 42 2.33 3.27 3.52
N VAL A 43 1.02 3.32 3.51
CA VAL A 43 0.21 2.39 2.74
C VAL A 43 -0.67 3.21 1.81
N SER A 44 -0.59 2.97 0.50
CA SER A 44 -1.55 3.56 -0.42
C SER A 44 -2.90 2.86 -0.26
N ASP A 45 -3.97 3.62 -0.43
CA ASP A 45 -5.33 3.13 -0.27
C ASP A 45 -5.76 2.36 -1.54
N HIS A 46 -6.18 3.05 -2.56
CA HIS A 46 -6.62 2.47 -3.83
C HIS A 46 -6.21 3.37 -5.00
N VAL A 47 -6.27 2.83 -6.21
CA VAL A 47 -6.07 3.62 -7.41
C VAL A 47 -7.28 4.53 -7.64
N PRO A 48 -7.09 5.79 -8.09
CA PRO A 48 -8.20 6.70 -8.34
C PRO A 48 -9.11 6.17 -9.47
N PRO A 49 -10.42 6.41 -9.40
CA PRO A 49 -11.32 6.04 -10.48
C PRO A 49 -10.98 6.87 -11.73
N LEU A 50 -10.81 6.20 -12.86
CA LEU A 50 -10.64 6.83 -14.18
C LEU A 50 -11.86 6.52 -15.06
N ASN A 51 -12.08 7.34 -16.11
CA ASN A 51 -13.28 7.29 -16.94
C ASN A 51 -13.58 5.91 -17.52
N GLU A 52 -12.55 5.20 -17.99
CA GLU A 52 -12.68 3.86 -18.54
C GLU A 52 -12.32 2.76 -17.54
N GLY A 53 -12.27 3.09 -16.27
CA GLY A 53 -11.98 2.14 -15.20
C GLY A 53 -10.65 1.42 -15.40
N ILE A 54 -10.67 0.08 -15.32
CA ILE A 54 -9.47 -0.77 -15.42
C ILE A 54 -8.76 -0.62 -16.78
N LYS A 55 -9.50 -0.34 -17.86
CA LYS A 55 -8.92 -0.19 -19.19
C LYS A 55 -7.91 0.96 -19.23
N SER A 56 -8.25 2.11 -18.64
CA SER A 56 -7.33 3.25 -18.55
C SER A 56 -5.99 2.86 -17.90
N TYR A 57 -6.01 2.05 -16.84
CA TYR A 57 -4.78 1.60 -16.17
C TYR A 57 -3.94 0.67 -17.06
N LYS A 58 -4.58 -0.20 -17.84
CA LYS A 58 -3.89 -1.07 -18.81
C LYS A 58 -3.24 -0.27 -19.93
N ASP A 59 -3.93 0.73 -20.44
CA ASP A 59 -3.42 1.61 -21.52
C ASP A 59 -2.19 2.41 -21.06
N PHE A 60 -2.12 2.77 -19.79
CA PHE A 60 -0.96 3.43 -19.16
C PHE A 60 0.13 2.48 -18.68
N ARG A 61 -0.02 1.18 -18.88
CA ARG A 61 0.90 0.18 -18.33
C ARG A 61 1.16 0.37 -16.85
N TYR A 62 0.10 0.61 -16.10
CA TYR A 62 0.23 0.76 -14.64
C TYR A 62 0.91 -0.46 -14.04
N LEU A 63 2.03 -0.25 -13.33
CA LEU A 63 2.91 -1.30 -12.81
C LEU A 63 3.33 -2.33 -13.88
N ASP A 64 3.63 -1.85 -15.11
CA ASP A 64 4.04 -2.67 -16.25
C ASP A 64 3.02 -3.75 -16.67
N ASN A 65 1.73 -3.50 -16.40
CA ASN A 65 0.62 -4.44 -16.65
C ASN A 65 0.80 -5.81 -15.99
N ILE A 66 1.46 -5.86 -14.84
CA ILE A 66 1.47 -7.06 -14.01
C ILE A 66 0.01 -7.48 -13.75
N ASP A 67 -0.26 -8.77 -13.82
CA ASP A 67 -1.57 -9.31 -13.50
C ASP A 67 -2.05 -8.79 -12.15
N ASP A 68 -3.31 -8.37 -12.11
CA ASP A 68 -3.92 -7.79 -10.91
C ASP A 68 -3.36 -6.42 -10.47
N SER A 69 -2.58 -5.73 -11.31
CA SER A 69 -1.92 -4.47 -10.95
C SER A 69 -2.87 -3.39 -10.41
N THR A 70 -4.13 -3.39 -10.85
CA THR A 70 -5.16 -2.44 -10.36
C THR A 70 -5.62 -2.71 -8.93
N HIS A 71 -5.38 -3.92 -8.41
CA HIS A 71 -5.64 -4.31 -7.03
C HIS A 71 -4.38 -4.27 -6.16
N MET A 72 -3.23 -3.88 -6.74
CA MET A 72 -1.97 -3.74 -6.02
C MET A 72 -1.78 -2.31 -5.53
N ASN A 73 -1.48 -2.17 -4.26
CA ASN A 73 -1.14 -0.91 -3.62
C ASN A 73 0.34 -0.89 -3.24
N ARG A 74 0.87 0.30 -3.02
CA ARG A 74 2.27 0.45 -2.58
C ARG A 74 2.33 0.54 -1.07
N ILE A 75 3.32 -0.16 -0.50
CA ILE A 75 3.74 0.01 0.87
C ILE A 75 5.19 0.50 0.88
N VAL A 76 5.46 1.51 1.69
CA VAL A 76 6.81 2.00 1.95
C VAL A 76 7.04 1.93 3.44
N VAL A 77 8.11 1.26 3.85
CA VAL A 77 8.53 1.17 5.24
C VAL A 77 9.83 1.95 5.39
N VAL A 78 9.88 2.82 6.39
CA VAL A 78 11.09 3.53 6.79
C VAL A 78 11.40 3.14 8.22
N GLU A 79 12.59 2.60 8.44
CA GLU A 79 13.12 2.20 9.74
C GLU A 79 14.49 2.85 9.91
N ASP A 80 14.74 3.45 11.06
CA ASP A 80 15.99 4.19 11.33
C ASP A 80 16.37 5.18 10.23
N GLY A 81 15.38 5.90 9.72
CA GLY A 81 15.57 6.88 8.64
C GLY A 81 15.86 6.32 7.25
N LYS A 82 15.81 4.99 7.08
CA LYS A 82 16.11 4.31 5.81
C LYS A 82 14.90 3.58 5.27
N VAL A 83 14.73 3.63 3.94
CA VAL A 83 13.69 2.84 3.28
C VAL A 83 14.07 1.37 3.27
N VAL A 84 13.22 0.55 3.84
CA VAL A 84 13.37 -0.91 3.86
C VAL A 84 12.53 -1.52 2.74
N ARG A 85 13.12 -2.44 1.97
CA ARG A 85 12.38 -3.19 0.95
C ARG A 85 11.64 -4.36 1.57
N HIS A 86 10.37 -4.41 1.31
CA HIS A 86 9.49 -5.51 1.72
C HIS A 86 9.04 -6.35 0.52
N LYS A 87 8.79 -7.65 0.79
CA LYS A 87 8.09 -8.52 -0.17
C LYS A 87 6.64 -8.04 -0.31
N THR A 88 6.01 -8.38 -1.44
CA THR A 88 4.58 -8.17 -1.62
C THR A 88 3.80 -8.89 -0.51
N ILE A 89 2.90 -8.17 0.13
CA ILE A 89 2.02 -8.67 1.19
C ILE A 89 0.57 -8.32 0.87
N HIS A 90 -0.37 -9.08 1.40
CA HIS A 90 -1.77 -8.67 1.35
C HIS A 90 -2.05 -7.53 2.33
N HIS A 91 -3.00 -6.68 2.00
CA HIS A 91 -3.36 -5.52 2.82
C HIS A 91 -3.73 -5.91 4.27
N TYR A 92 -4.42 -7.02 4.45
CA TYR A 92 -4.77 -7.55 5.78
C TYR A 92 -3.57 -8.04 6.59
N ASN A 93 -2.39 -8.16 6.00
CA ASN A 93 -1.16 -8.50 6.71
C ASN A 93 -0.40 -7.27 7.25
N VAL A 94 -0.82 -6.05 6.88
CA VAL A 94 -0.18 -4.82 7.36
C VAL A 94 -0.13 -4.73 8.89
N PRO A 95 -1.19 -5.06 9.65
CA PRO A 95 -1.10 -5.08 11.11
C PRO A 95 -0.03 -6.06 11.62
N SER A 96 0.06 -7.26 11.04
CA SER A 96 1.09 -8.25 11.42
C SER A 96 2.51 -7.74 11.13
N LEU A 97 2.69 -7.02 10.03
CA LEU A 97 3.95 -6.37 9.69
C LEU A 97 4.33 -5.32 10.75
N ILE A 98 3.38 -4.48 11.16
CA ILE A 98 3.60 -3.46 12.19
C ILE A 98 4.03 -4.13 13.52
N TYR A 99 3.31 -5.15 13.96
CA TYR A 99 3.65 -5.88 15.19
C TYR A 99 5.01 -6.56 15.10
N ASP A 100 5.38 -7.08 13.93
CA ASP A 100 6.68 -7.70 13.74
C ASP A 100 7.82 -6.70 13.90
N TYR A 101 7.69 -5.51 13.33
CA TYR A 101 8.64 -4.41 13.55
C TYR A 101 8.71 -3.99 15.02
N LEU A 102 7.58 -3.74 15.66
CA LEU A 102 7.52 -3.32 17.07
C LEU A 102 8.12 -4.36 18.03
N THR A 103 8.15 -5.61 17.63
CA THR A 103 8.70 -6.71 18.45
C THR A 103 10.07 -7.19 18.01
N ASN A 104 10.77 -6.45 17.16
CA ASN A 104 12.05 -6.85 16.56
C ASN A 104 11.97 -8.24 15.91
N GLN A 105 11.00 -8.44 15.02
CA GLN A 105 10.73 -9.65 14.26
C GLN A 105 10.31 -10.88 15.11
N ARG A 106 9.99 -10.69 16.39
CA ARG A 106 9.57 -11.79 17.28
C ARG A 106 8.11 -12.14 17.11
N TYR A 107 7.27 -11.20 16.69
CA TYR A 107 5.83 -11.46 16.54
C TYR A 107 5.57 -12.55 15.50
N CYS A 108 6.12 -12.47 14.33
CA CYS A 108 5.92 -13.47 13.28
C CYS A 108 6.61 -14.80 13.60
N ALA A 109 7.72 -14.80 14.33
CA ALA A 109 8.35 -16.02 14.81
C ALA A 109 7.45 -16.79 15.79
N GLN A 110 6.70 -16.07 16.64
CA GLN A 110 5.81 -16.68 17.63
C GLN A 110 4.42 -17.01 17.09
N ASN A 111 3.90 -16.22 16.15
CA ASN A 111 2.51 -16.30 15.67
C ASN A 111 2.37 -16.88 14.27
N ASN A 112 3.42 -17.55 13.77
CA ASN A 112 3.42 -18.19 12.46
C ASN A 112 2.82 -17.30 11.35
N CYS A 113 3.39 -16.11 11.17
CA CYS A 113 2.97 -15.19 10.09
C CYS A 113 3.13 -15.81 8.67
N ALA A 114 3.70 -17.00 8.58
CA ALA A 114 3.84 -17.79 7.37
C ALA A 114 2.61 -18.66 7.05
N LEU A 115 1.49 -18.49 7.77
CA LEU A 115 0.21 -19.07 7.33
C LEU A 115 0.03 -18.77 5.84
N SER A 116 -0.30 -19.79 5.06
CA SER A 116 -0.51 -19.61 3.62
C SER A 116 -1.48 -18.46 3.38
N SER A 117 -1.27 -17.71 2.31
CA SER A 117 -2.16 -16.61 1.97
C SER A 117 -3.62 -17.03 1.92
N ALA A 118 -3.90 -18.28 1.48
CA ALA A 118 -5.23 -18.86 1.43
C ALA A 118 -5.86 -19.06 2.82
N GLU A 119 -5.13 -19.55 3.81
CA GLU A 119 -5.66 -19.74 5.17
C GLU A 119 -5.98 -18.40 5.84
N ARG A 120 -5.15 -17.39 5.63
CA ARG A 120 -5.42 -16.05 6.15
C ARG A 120 -6.57 -15.38 5.43
N GLU A 121 -6.65 -15.50 4.12
CA GLU A 121 -7.75 -14.98 3.34
C GLU A 121 -9.08 -15.60 3.76
N ASN A 122 -9.13 -16.92 3.94
CA ASN A 122 -10.32 -17.62 4.44
C ASN A 122 -10.71 -17.15 5.84
N LYS A 123 -9.75 -16.97 6.74
CA LYS A 123 -10.00 -16.45 8.09
C LYS A 123 -10.53 -15.01 8.04
N TYR A 124 -9.96 -14.18 7.19
CA TYR A 124 -10.40 -12.79 7.00
C TYR A 124 -11.80 -12.73 6.42
N ARG A 125 -12.09 -13.49 5.35
CA ARG A 125 -13.43 -13.59 4.75
C ARG A 125 -14.48 -14.06 5.77
N LEU A 126 -14.14 -15.03 6.61
CA LEU A 126 -15.01 -15.52 7.66
C LEU A 126 -15.30 -14.43 8.71
N LEU A 127 -14.30 -13.64 9.11
CA LEU A 127 -14.48 -12.53 10.05
C LEU A 127 -15.37 -11.44 9.46
N ILE A 128 -15.13 -11.04 8.21
CA ILE A 128 -15.96 -10.05 7.53
C ILE A 128 -17.39 -10.55 7.35
N SER A 129 -17.59 -11.79 6.91
CA SER A 129 -18.94 -12.35 6.75
C SER A 129 -19.73 -12.33 8.06
N ARG A 130 -19.09 -12.61 9.19
CA ARG A 130 -19.72 -12.53 10.53
C ARG A 130 -20.02 -11.09 10.94
N ALA A 131 -19.16 -10.14 10.60
CA ALA A 131 -19.35 -8.73 10.95
C ALA A 131 -20.46 -8.05 10.14
N VAL A 132 -20.72 -8.50 8.90
CA VAL A 132 -21.76 -7.94 8.02
C VAL A 132 -23.05 -8.77 7.97
N SER A 133 -23.10 -9.93 8.60
CA SER A 133 -24.35 -10.71 8.70
C SER A 133 -25.31 -9.99 9.66
N PRO A 134 -26.50 -9.60 9.20
CA PRO A 134 -27.50 -9.04 10.13
C PRO A 134 -27.84 -10.08 11.19
N MET A 135 -27.90 -9.65 12.44
CA MET A 135 -28.46 -10.45 13.54
C MET A 135 -29.94 -10.70 13.33
#